data_23ea3f0b3f9ed9599d8769e887e9181e
#
_entry.id   23ea3f0b3f9ed9599d8769e887e9181e
#
_cell.length_a   1.000
_cell.length_b   1.000
_cell.length_c   1.000
_cell.angle_alpha   90.00
_cell.angle_beta   90.00
_cell.angle_gamma   90.00
#
_symmetry.space_group_name_H-M   'P 1'
#
loop_
_entity.id
_entity.type
_entity.pdbx_description
1 polymer ?
#
loop_
_entity_poly.entity_id
_entity_poly.type
_entity_poly.pdbx_seq_one_letter_code
_entity_poly.pdbx_strand_id
1 'polypeptide(L)'
;MRVWVWIRPLLVLLAVAPVLAAARPWQGIQPGTSTQAEVTERFGEPTTKTKRGTKTVLAYYGDQALSGTRQAQFHVDGSGVVQEITIFLTAQLDAETVEGTYGKPPQRTFVEDTFQKVWMYPTAGVTVFFGKEGNVDALSFTAGKAATAPAQKPGAAPPAAAATAAQREGAGAR
;
A
#
# COMPACT_ATOMS: atom_id res chain seq x y z
N MET A 1 8.29 -60.34 -20.89
CA MET A 1 7.61 -59.55 -19.82
C MET A 1 8.04 -58.10 -19.98
N ARG A 2 7.15 -57.23 -20.50
CA ARG A 2 7.45 -55.81 -20.71
C ARG A 2 6.65 -55.03 -19.66
N VAL A 3 7.38 -54.47 -18.67
CA VAL A 3 6.81 -53.63 -17.62
C VAL A 3 6.67 -52.22 -18.18
N TRP A 4 5.43 -51.77 -18.35
CA TRP A 4 5.08 -50.42 -18.79
C TRP A 4 4.96 -49.51 -17.55
N VAL A 5 6.01 -48.69 -17.33
CA VAL A 5 6.01 -47.68 -16.27
C VAL A 5 5.22 -46.45 -16.74
N TRP A 6 4.07 -46.23 -16.15
CA TRP A 6 3.24 -45.04 -16.36
C TRP A 6 3.83 -43.87 -15.55
N ILE A 7 4.56 -42.98 -16.24
CA ILE A 7 5.01 -41.73 -15.67
C ILE A 7 3.80 -40.74 -15.72
N ARG A 8 3.20 -40.49 -14.57
CA ARG A 8 2.18 -39.45 -14.41
C ARG A 8 2.88 -38.09 -14.33
N PRO A 9 2.61 -37.12 -15.23
CA PRO A 9 3.15 -35.76 -15.07
C PRO A 9 2.43 -35.11 -13.88
N LEU A 10 3.19 -34.79 -12.84
CA LEU A 10 2.74 -33.97 -11.72
C LEU A 10 2.66 -32.51 -12.20
N LEU A 11 1.45 -32.05 -12.49
CA LEU A 11 1.19 -30.68 -12.90
C LEU A 11 1.33 -29.79 -11.64
N VAL A 12 2.51 -29.18 -11.46
CA VAL A 12 2.74 -28.19 -10.42
C VAL A 12 2.01 -26.91 -10.82
N LEU A 13 0.84 -26.67 -10.25
CA LEU A 13 0.10 -25.43 -10.39
C LEU A 13 0.82 -24.35 -9.59
N LEU A 14 1.65 -23.56 -10.27
CA LEU A 14 2.31 -22.39 -9.68
C LEU A 14 1.26 -21.32 -9.43
N ALA A 15 0.73 -21.24 -8.21
CA ALA A 15 -0.16 -20.16 -7.79
C ALA A 15 0.63 -18.87 -7.74
N VAL A 16 0.48 -18.02 -8.77
CA VAL A 16 0.97 -16.64 -8.76
C VAL A 16 0.06 -15.86 -7.81
N ALA A 17 0.49 -15.72 -6.56
CA ALA A 17 -0.16 -14.82 -5.62
C ALA A 17 -0.01 -13.38 -6.13
N PRO A 18 -1.09 -12.56 -6.18
CA PRO A 18 -0.97 -11.16 -6.52
C PRO A 18 -0.08 -10.49 -5.46
N VAL A 19 1.03 -9.91 -5.89
CA VAL A 19 1.85 -9.05 -5.05
C VAL A 19 1.00 -7.80 -4.81
N LEU A 20 0.32 -7.76 -3.68
CA LEU A 20 -0.30 -6.53 -3.18
C LEU A 20 0.84 -5.51 -3.06
N ALA A 21 0.73 -4.40 -3.77
CA ALA A 21 1.62 -3.26 -3.60
C ALA A 21 1.42 -2.74 -2.16
N ALA A 22 2.20 -3.28 -1.24
CA ALA A 22 2.16 -2.85 0.15
C ALA A 22 2.79 -1.47 0.24
N ALA A 23 2.11 -0.55 0.92
CA ALA A 23 2.69 0.72 1.30
C ALA A 23 4.06 0.49 1.93
N ARG A 24 5.04 1.34 1.61
CA ARG A 24 6.37 1.23 2.22
C ARG A 24 6.27 1.53 3.72
N PRO A 25 6.75 0.63 4.59
CA PRO A 25 6.75 0.92 6.01
C PRO A 25 7.72 2.09 6.30
N TRP A 26 7.29 3.03 7.13
CA TRP A 26 8.17 4.06 7.65
C TRP A 26 8.64 3.66 9.05
N GLN A 27 9.96 3.51 9.23
CA GLN A 27 10.57 3.03 10.48
C GLN A 27 9.88 1.78 11.08
N GLY A 28 9.42 0.86 10.22
CA GLY A 28 8.76 -0.38 10.62
C GLY A 28 7.26 -0.28 10.89
N ILE A 29 6.67 0.91 10.84
CA ILE A 29 5.21 1.10 10.91
C ILE A 29 4.64 1.19 9.51
N GLN A 30 3.65 0.34 9.23
CA GLN A 30 3.01 0.24 7.92
C GLN A 30 1.56 0.74 7.99
N PRO A 31 1.21 1.82 7.25
CA PRO A 31 -0.17 2.27 7.14
C PRO A 31 -1.11 1.17 6.63
N GLY A 32 -2.30 1.09 7.19
CA GLY A 32 -3.32 0.10 6.87
C GLY A 32 -3.16 -1.25 7.59
N THR A 33 -2.03 -1.47 8.31
CA THR A 33 -1.76 -2.75 8.99
C THR A 33 -1.31 -2.54 10.43
N SER A 34 -0.34 -1.66 10.66
CA SER A 34 0.20 -1.44 12.01
C SER A 34 -0.81 -0.74 12.92
N THR A 35 -0.73 -1.07 14.20
CA THR A 35 -1.65 -0.59 15.24
C THR A 35 -1.05 0.55 16.06
N GLN A 36 -1.92 1.28 16.80
CA GLN A 36 -1.49 2.27 17.77
C GLN A 36 -0.55 1.67 18.83
N ALA A 37 -0.81 0.42 19.26
CA ALA A 37 0.01 -0.26 20.25
C ALA A 37 1.44 -0.48 19.73
N GLU A 38 1.60 -0.90 18.47
CA GLU A 38 2.93 -1.06 17.83
C GLU A 38 3.68 0.27 17.71
N VAL A 39 2.98 1.38 17.46
CA VAL A 39 3.59 2.70 17.45
C VAL A 39 4.14 3.08 18.82
N THR A 40 3.34 2.89 19.90
CA THR A 40 3.77 3.21 21.26
C THR A 40 4.83 2.24 21.80
N GLU A 41 4.76 0.97 21.44
CA GLU A 41 5.80 0.00 21.77
C GLU A 41 7.15 0.37 21.14
N ARG A 42 7.13 0.85 19.90
CA ARG A 42 8.34 1.17 19.14
C ARG A 42 8.95 2.52 19.48
N PHE A 43 8.14 3.53 19.71
CA PHE A 43 8.59 4.92 19.86
C PHE A 43 8.35 5.51 21.26
N GLY A 44 7.72 4.74 22.14
CA GLY A 44 7.30 5.24 23.45
C GLY A 44 6.02 6.07 23.38
N GLU A 45 5.71 6.76 24.49
CA GLU A 45 4.52 7.61 24.57
C GLU A 45 4.69 8.85 23.67
N PRO A 46 3.65 9.25 22.93
CA PRO A 46 3.71 10.44 22.08
C PRO A 46 3.76 11.72 22.90
N THR A 47 4.38 12.76 22.35
CA THR A 47 4.34 14.13 22.95
C THR A 47 2.91 14.61 23.13
N THR A 48 2.04 14.28 22.17
CA THR A 48 0.62 14.65 22.23
C THR A 48 -0.24 13.57 21.59
N LYS A 49 -1.38 13.27 22.25
CA LYS A 49 -2.42 12.40 21.74
C LYS A 49 -3.73 13.17 21.62
N THR A 50 -4.18 13.42 20.40
CA THR A 50 -5.40 14.21 20.14
C THR A 50 -6.45 13.34 19.46
N LYS A 51 -7.67 13.33 20.01
CA LYS A 51 -8.82 12.66 19.42
C LYS A 51 -9.63 13.64 18.58
N ARG A 52 -9.88 13.30 17.30
CA ARG A 52 -10.74 14.08 16.38
C ARG A 52 -11.81 13.16 15.79
N GLY A 53 -13.02 13.21 16.38
CA GLY A 53 -14.09 12.27 16.01
C GLY A 53 -13.70 10.84 16.30
N THR A 54 -13.73 9.98 15.27
CA THR A 54 -13.32 8.57 15.35
C THR A 54 -11.81 8.36 15.17
N LYS A 55 -11.06 9.41 14.80
CA LYS A 55 -9.60 9.32 14.57
C LYS A 55 -8.83 9.80 15.79
N THR A 56 -7.69 9.16 16.03
CA THR A 56 -6.71 9.59 17.04
C THR A 56 -5.43 9.96 16.32
N VAL A 57 -4.81 11.08 16.66
CA VAL A 57 -3.51 11.52 16.15
C VAL A 57 -2.50 11.43 17.27
N LEU A 58 -1.45 10.64 17.06
CA LEU A 58 -0.27 10.55 17.93
C LEU A 58 0.81 11.42 17.31
N ALA A 59 1.27 12.44 18.02
CA ALA A 59 2.30 13.34 17.52
C ALA A 59 3.56 13.25 18.38
N TYR A 60 4.71 13.11 17.72
CA TYR A 60 6.06 13.05 18.31
C TYR A 60 6.85 14.27 17.82
N TYR A 61 7.25 15.13 18.73
CA TYR A 61 8.04 16.35 18.44
C TYR A 61 8.81 16.82 19.67
N GLY A 62 9.67 17.83 19.50
CA GLY A 62 10.52 18.33 20.60
C GLY A 62 11.50 17.26 21.08
N ASP A 63 11.53 17.00 22.37
CA ASP A 63 12.43 16.00 22.99
C ASP A 63 12.07 14.56 22.61
N GLN A 64 10.85 14.33 22.14
CA GLN A 64 10.35 13.04 21.65
C GLN A 64 10.31 12.97 20.12
N ALA A 65 10.95 13.91 19.41
CA ALA A 65 11.04 13.87 17.96
C ALA A 65 11.73 12.60 17.49
N LEU A 66 11.14 11.94 16.48
CA LEU A 66 11.70 10.72 15.93
C LEU A 66 12.87 11.02 15.01
N SER A 67 13.84 10.09 14.94
CA SER A 67 15.08 10.27 14.17
C SER A 67 14.80 10.73 12.73
N GLY A 68 15.48 11.81 12.30
CA GLY A 68 15.34 12.40 10.97
C GLY A 68 14.11 13.30 10.79
N THR A 69 13.30 13.50 11.84
CA THR A 69 12.12 14.35 11.78
C THR A 69 12.13 15.44 12.85
N ARG A 70 11.55 16.59 12.53
CA ARG A 70 11.17 17.61 13.54
C ARG A 70 9.82 17.30 14.17
N GLN A 71 8.97 16.53 13.43
CA GLN A 71 7.70 16.04 13.90
C GLN A 71 7.27 14.83 13.09
N ALA A 72 6.65 13.85 13.75
CA ALA A 72 5.96 12.73 13.11
C ALA A 72 4.55 12.62 13.69
N GLN A 73 3.55 12.36 12.83
CA GLN A 73 2.16 12.19 13.21
C GLN A 73 1.65 10.86 12.68
N PHE A 74 1.05 10.06 13.56
CA PHE A 74 0.38 8.82 13.20
C PHE A 74 -1.12 9.02 13.36
N HIS A 75 -1.85 8.92 12.25
CA HIS A 75 -3.30 9.03 12.22
C HIS A 75 -3.90 7.64 12.35
N VAL A 76 -4.51 7.37 13.47
CA VAL A 76 -5.09 6.08 13.86
C VAL A 76 -6.60 6.16 13.75
N ASP A 77 -7.24 5.16 13.15
CA ASP A 77 -8.69 5.09 13.04
C ASP A 77 -9.37 4.58 14.34
N GLY A 78 -10.71 4.46 14.31
CA GLY A 78 -11.48 3.98 15.44
C GLY A 78 -11.24 2.52 15.82
N SER A 79 -10.63 1.71 14.96
CA SER A 79 -10.24 0.33 15.21
C SER A 79 -8.82 0.21 15.80
N GLY A 80 -8.10 1.32 15.91
CA GLY A 80 -6.72 1.35 16.41
C GLY A 80 -5.67 1.10 15.36
N VAL A 81 -6.01 1.11 14.06
CA VAL A 81 -5.08 0.89 12.94
C VAL A 81 -4.55 2.23 12.42
N VAL A 82 -3.25 2.32 12.19
CA VAL A 82 -2.58 3.47 11.57
C VAL A 82 -3.00 3.57 10.11
N GLN A 83 -3.68 4.63 9.72
CA GLN A 83 -4.13 4.87 8.34
C GLN A 83 -3.17 5.74 7.55
N GLU A 84 -2.51 6.67 8.24
CA GLU A 84 -1.61 7.64 7.62
C GLU A 84 -0.49 7.99 8.59
N ILE A 85 0.70 8.20 8.03
CA ILE A 85 1.88 8.70 8.75
C ILE A 85 2.33 9.97 8.05
N THR A 86 2.29 11.11 8.73
CA THR A 86 2.82 12.36 8.20
C THR A 86 4.11 12.72 8.95
N ILE A 87 5.19 12.94 8.20
CA ILE A 87 6.48 13.33 8.76
C ILE A 87 6.93 14.68 8.23
N PHE A 88 7.45 15.51 9.11
CA PHE A 88 8.12 16.77 8.82
C PHE A 88 9.62 16.57 9.01
N LEU A 89 10.37 16.68 7.93
CA LEU A 89 11.80 16.33 7.91
C LEU A 89 12.67 17.40 8.56
N THR A 90 13.79 16.99 9.16
CA THR A 90 14.88 17.90 9.55
C THR A 90 15.82 18.18 8.37
N ALA A 91 16.01 17.20 7.48
CA ALA A 91 16.83 17.36 6.29
C ALA A 91 16.06 18.08 5.18
N GLN A 92 16.75 18.91 4.43
CA GLN A 92 16.22 19.50 3.20
C GLN A 92 16.34 18.50 2.07
N LEU A 93 15.18 18.07 1.55
CA LEU A 93 15.09 17.25 0.34
C LEU A 93 14.53 18.10 -0.81
N ASP A 94 15.18 18.01 -1.95
CA ASP A 94 14.70 18.66 -3.17
C ASP A 94 13.81 17.75 -4.03
N ALA A 95 13.24 18.33 -5.06
CA ALA A 95 12.37 17.62 -6.00
C ALA A 95 13.14 16.54 -6.79
N GLU A 96 14.42 16.75 -7.07
CA GLU A 96 15.27 15.80 -7.81
C GLU A 96 15.50 14.53 -7.00
N THR A 97 15.79 14.66 -5.70
CA THR A 97 15.93 13.52 -4.77
C THR A 97 14.63 12.72 -4.69
N VAL A 98 13.47 13.38 -4.66
CA VAL A 98 12.17 12.72 -4.69
C VAL A 98 11.95 11.97 -6.00
N GLU A 99 12.22 12.59 -7.15
CA GLU A 99 12.11 11.93 -8.45
C GLU A 99 13.11 10.78 -8.60
N GLY A 100 14.30 10.89 -8.06
CA GLY A 100 15.28 9.80 -8.03
C GLY A 100 14.80 8.58 -7.21
N THR A 101 14.02 8.82 -6.16
CA THR A 101 13.52 7.77 -5.26
C THR A 101 12.23 7.11 -5.74
N TYR A 102 11.28 7.91 -6.21
CA TYR A 102 9.91 7.46 -6.54
C TYR A 102 9.59 7.53 -8.04
N GLY A 103 10.49 8.08 -8.85
CA GLY A 103 10.26 8.37 -10.26
C GLY A 103 9.49 9.68 -10.47
N LYS A 104 9.12 9.95 -11.72
CA LYS A 104 8.29 11.12 -12.03
C LYS A 104 6.90 10.98 -11.39
N PRO A 105 6.39 12.02 -10.70
CA PRO A 105 5.11 11.94 -10.05
C PRO A 105 3.98 11.78 -11.08
N PRO A 106 3.12 10.75 -10.93
CA PRO A 106 1.99 10.55 -11.84
C PRO A 106 0.90 11.60 -11.65
N GLN A 107 0.86 12.25 -10.48
CA GLN A 107 -0.10 13.30 -10.15
C GLN A 107 0.60 14.47 -9.48
N ARG A 108 0.29 15.69 -9.96
CA ARG A 108 0.78 16.96 -9.40
C ARG A 108 -0.42 17.85 -9.14
N THR A 109 -0.48 18.46 -7.97
CA THR A 109 -1.55 19.39 -7.59
C THR A 109 -1.01 20.45 -6.66
N PHE A 110 -1.91 21.33 -6.21
CA PHE A 110 -1.65 22.34 -5.19
C PHE A 110 -2.73 22.24 -4.11
N VAL A 111 -2.37 22.58 -2.88
CA VAL A 111 -3.36 22.82 -1.81
C VAL A 111 -3.98 24.18 -2.08
N GLU A 112 -5.31 24.24 -2.24
CA GLU A 112 -6.04 25.46 -2.68
C GLU A 112 -5.79 26.69 -1.79
N ASP A 113 -5.81 26.48 -0.46
CA ASP A 113 -5.68 27.59 0.50
C ASP A 113 -4.24 28.13 0.62
N THR A 114 -3.24 27.32 0.38
CA THR A 114 -1.82 27.67 0.62
C THR A 114 -0.99 27.74 -0.66
N PHE A 115 -1.53 27.31 -1.78
CA PHE A 115 -0.81 27.09 -3.05
C PHE A 115 0.43 26.20 -2.91
N GLN A 116 0.45 25.38 -1.86
CA GLN A 116 1.54 24.46 -1.62
C GLN A 116 1.56 23.40 -2.72
N LYS A 117 2.70 23.25 -3.38
CA LYS A 117 2.90 22.22 -4.42
C LYS A 117 2.86 20.83 -3.77
N VAL A 118 2.11 19.90 -4.39
CA VAL A 118 1.94 18.53 -3.92
C VAL A 118 2.17 17.55 -5.05
N TRP A 119 3.00 16.54 -4.80
CA TRP A 119 3.19 15.39 -5.67
C TRP A 119 2.61 14.15 -5.02
N MET A 120 1.84 13.39 -5.78
CA MET A 120 1.21 12.18 -5.28
C MET A 120 1.66 10.96 -6.06
N TYR A 121 2.00 9.91 -5.34
CA TYR A 121 2.37 8.59 -5.83
C TYR A 121 1.37 7.54 -5.29
N PRO A 122 0.14 7.46 -5.86
CA PRO A 122 -0.95 6.67 -5.29
C PRO A 122 -0.62 5.19 -5.10
N THR A 123 0.10 4.59 -6.06
CA THR A 123 0.52 3.19 -5.98
C THR A 123 1.50 2.94 -4.84
N ALA A 124 2.41 3.88 -4.59
CA ALA A 124 3.36 3.81 -3.48
C ALA A 124 2.75 4.25 -2.15
N GLY A 125 1.56 4.87 -2.17
CA GLY A 125 0.93 5.45 -0.99
C GLY A 125 1.70 6.65 -0.43
N VAL A 126 2.41 7.41 -1.27
CA VAL A 126 3.25 8.52 -0.85
C VAL A 126 2.71 9.84 -1.41
N THR A 127 2.60 10.85 -0.54
CA THR A 127 2.30 12.23 -0.91
C THR A 127 3.42 13.12 -0.39
N VAL A 128 3.94 13.98 -1.27
CA VAL A 128 5.06 14.90 -0.99
C VAL A 128 4.52 16.33 -1.00
N PHE A 129 4.71 17.03 0.09
CA PHE A 129 4.33 18.44 0.23
C PHE A 129 5.60 19.30 0.16
N PHE A 130 5.61 20.27 -0.75
CA PHE A 130 6.75 21.17 -0.94
C PHE A 130 6.51 22.49 -0.22
N GLY A 131 7.52 22.96 0.48
CA GLY A 131 7.54 24.31 1.05
C GLY A 131 7.67 25.41 -0.01
N LYS A 132 7.64 26.66 0.44
CA LYS A 132 7.71 27.86 -0.43
C LYS A 132 9.03 27.94 -1.22
N GLU A 133 10.11 27.41 -0.68
CA GLU A 133 11.43 27.39 -1.31
C GLU A 133 11.64 26.23 -2.28
N GLY A 134 10.61 25.39 -2.46
CA GLY A 134 10.65 24.24 -3.37
C GLY A 134 11.26 22.97 -2.79
N ASN A 135 11.76 23.00 -1.55
CA ASN A 135 12.19 21.84 -0.81
C ASN A 135 10.99 21.09 -0.22
N VAL A 136 11.16 19.80 0.07
CA VAL A 136 10.14 19.00 0.73
C VAL A 136 9.95 19.46 2.17
N ASP A 137 8.74 19.85 2.51
CA ASP A 137 8.36 20.22 3.87
C ASP A 137 7.81 19.03 4.66
N ALA A 138 6.98 18.21 4.03
CA ALA A 138 6.41 17.02 4.65
C ALA A 138 6.24 15.87 3.64
N LEU A 139 6.24 14.65 4.17
CA LEU A 139 5.86 13.42 3.47
C LEU A 139 4.69 12.77 4.22
N SER A 140 3.67 12.33 3.48
CA SER A 140 2.60 11.50 4.02
C SER A 140 2.65 10.11 3.39
N PHE A 141 2.50 9.09 4.22
CA PHE A 141 2.45 7.68 3.84
C PHE A 141 1.07 7.13 4.19
N THR A 142 0.41 6.53 3.20
CA THR A 142 -0.87 5.84 3.37
C THR A 142 -0.76 4.40 2.86
N ALA A 143 -1.75 3.56 3.12
CA ALA A 143 -1.86 2.29 2.41
C ALA A 143 -1.94 2.58 0.91
N GLY A 144 -0.93 2.16 0.15
CA GLY A 144 -0.88 2.39 -1.29
C GLY A 144 -2.14 1.85 -1.98
N LYS A 145 -2.62 2.57 -2.97
CA LYS A 145 -3.74 2.07 -3.78
C LYS A 145 -3.18 0.96 -4.66
N ALA A 146 -3.69 -0.27 -4.51
CA ALA A 146 -3.36 -1.35 -5.45
C ALA A 146 -3.54 -0.81 -6.87
N ALA A 147 -2.53 -1.00 -7.74
CA ALA A 147 -2.66 -0.65 -9.14
C ALA A 147 -3.95 -1.31 -9.63
N THR A 148 -4.96 -0.51 -9.97
CA THR A 148 -6.20 -1.05 -10.54
C THR A 148 -5.75 -1.78 -11.79
N ALA A 149 -5.82 -3.11 -11.79
CA ALA A 149 -5.65 -3.89 -13.00
C ALA A 149 -6.50 -3.20 -14.08
N PRO A 150 -5.98 -2.99 -15.30
CA PRO A 150 -6.75 -2.35 -16.35
C PRO A 150 -8.11 -3.06 -16.39
N ALA A 151 -9.19 -2.29 -16.26
CA ALA A 151 -10.54 -2.80 -16.21
C ALA A 151 -10.70 -3.79 -17.37
N GLN A 152 -10.78 -5.07 -17.07
CA GLN A 152 -11.15 -6.07 -18.06
C GLN A 152 -12.50 -5.63 -18.60
N LYS A 153 -12.49 -5.26 -19.86
CA LYS A 153 -13.69 -4.92 -20.61
C LYS A 153 -14.71 -6.02 -20.35
N PRO A 154 -15.94 -5.74 -19.84
CA PRO A 154 -16.94 -6.76 -19.64
C PRO A 154 -17.38 -7.23 -21.04
N GLY A 155 -16.92 -8.42 -21.46
CA GLY A 155 -17.29 -8.92 -22.79
C GLY A 155 -16.44 -10.04 -23.36
N ALA A 156 -15.57 -10.70 -22.58
CA ALA A 156 -14.98 -11.97 -23.02
C ALA A 156 -15.44 -13.07 -22.07
N ALA A 157 -16.59 -13.66 -22.37
CA ALA A 157 -16.97 -14.94 -21.80
C ALA A 157 -15.88 -15.96 -22.14
N PRO A 158 -15.46 -16.81 -21.19
CA PRO A 158 -14.55 -17.90 -21.52
C PRO A 158 -15.26 -18.84 -22.53
N PRO A 159 -14.55 -19.36 -23.54
CA PRO A 159 -15.13 -20.32 -24.46
C PRO A 159 -15.58 -21.53 -23.65
N ALA A 160 -16.85 -21.88 -23.77
CA ALA A 160 -17.42 -23.12 -23.28
C ALA A 160 -16.68 -24.28 -23.96
N ALA A 161 -15.66 -24.82 -23.32
CA ALA A 161 -14.97 -26.01 -23.75
C ALA A 161 -15.71 -27.22 -23.17
N ALA A 162 -16.48 -27.86 -24.05
CA ALA A 162 -16.68 -29.32 -24.11
C ALA A 162 -16.94 -30.07 -22.79
N ALA A 163 -18.18 -29.99 -22.34
CA ALA A 163 -18.76 -31.04 -21.55
C ALA A 163 -19.87 -31.72 -22.40
N THR A 164 -19.44 -32.47 -23.39
CA THR A 164 -20.38 -33.40 -24.12
C THR A 164 -19.55 -34.54 -24.67
N ALA A 165 -19.45 -35.60 -23.94
CA ALA A 165 -19.24 -36.97 -24.43
C ALA A 165 -18.93 -37.93 -23.26
N ALA A 166 -19.88 -38.28 -22.43
CA ALA A 166 -19.86 -39.53 -21.67
C ALA A 166 -21.21 -39.75 -20.96
N GLN A 167 -22.30 -39.76 -21.73
CA GLN A 167 -23.54 -40.33 -21.25
C GLN A 167 -24.34 -40.86 -22.46
N ARG A 168 -23.83 -41.90 -23.05
CA ARG A 168 -24.61 -42.88 -23.84
C ARG A 168 -23.78 -44.12 -23.98
N GLU A 169 -23.98 -45.05 -23.08
CA GLU A 169 -24.03 -46.49 -23.38
C GLU A 169 -24.26 -47.21 -22.06
N GLY A 170 -25.38 -47.87 -21.97
CA GLY A 170 -25.70 -48.69 -20.80
C GLY A 170 -27.19 -48.85 -20.52
N ALA A 171 -28.01 -48.83 -21.55
CA ALA A 171 -29.37 -49.34 -21.42
C ALA A 171 -29.60 -50.38 -22.50
N GLY A 172 -29.49 -51.65 -22.15
CA GLY A 172 -29.90 -52.73 -23.02
C GLY A 172 -29.52 -54.09 -22.46
N ALA A 173 -30.53 -54.87 -22.14
CA ALA A 173 -30.59 -56.31 -22.07
C ALA A 173 -30.71 -56.98 -20.69
N ARG A 174 -31.98 -57.34 -20.46
CA ARG A 174 -32.56 -58.53 -19.77
C ARG A 174 -32.64 -58.49 -18.27
#